data_c0063b9f682ad61eb2f62a7dd43c1852
#
_entry.id   c0063b9f682ad61eb2f62a7dd43c1852
#
_cell.length_a   1.000
_cell.length_b   1.000
_cell.length_c   1.000
_cell.angle_alpha   90.00
_cell.angle_beta   90.00
_cell.angle_gamma   90.00
#
_symmetry.space_group_name_H-M   'P 1'
#
loop_
_entity.id
_entity.type
_entity.pdbx_description
1 polymer ?
#
loop_
_entity_poly.entity_id
_entity_poly.type
_entity_poly.pdbx_seq_one_letter_code
_entity_poly.pdbx_strand_id
1 'polypeptide(L)' 'MVQFKVQGSFYARRNYWQTFTKTHEAESAEVAREWALSEIGGCHHVKRSQVRISTVTEVPAA' A
#
# COMPACT_ATOMS: atom_id res chain seq x y z
N MET A 1 3.77 11.99 14.11
CA MET A 1 3.41 11.06 13.03
C MET A 1 3.66 9.63 13.43
N VAL A 2 2.87 8.73 12.92
CA VAL A 2 2.92 7.32 13.28
C VAL A 2 3.26 6.51 12.03
N GLN A 3 4.01 5.44 12.21
CA GLN A 3 4.31 4.54 11.12
C GLN A 3 3.16 3.58 10.89
N PHE A 4 2.81 3.39 9.64
CA PHE A 4 1.77 2.44 9.25
C PHE A 4 2.36 1.41 8.30
N LYS A 5 1.99 0.17 8.52
CA LYS A 5 2.35 -0.93 7.65
C LYS A 5 1.16 -1.23 6.76
N VAL A 6 1.34 -1.05 5.47
CA VAL A 6 0.28 -1.28 4.49
C VAL A 6 0.58 -2.57 3.75
N GLN A 7 -0.35 -3.48 3.80
CA GLN A 7 -0.25 -4.75 3.09
C GLN A 7 -1.39 -4.88 2.11
N GLY A 8 -1.08 -5.43 0.96
CA GLY A 8 -2.10 -5.61 -0.06
C GLY A 8 -1.54 -6.39 -1.24
N SER A 9 -2.22 -6.27 -2.36
CA SER A 9 -1.80 -6.91 -3.59
C SER A 9 -2.12 -6.02 -4.78
N PHE A 10 -1.40 -6.24 -5.87
CA PHE A 10 -1.65 -5.52 -7.11
C PHE A 10 -1.58 -6.48 -8.28
N TYR A 11 -2.24 -6.10 -9.35
CA TYR A 11 -2.30 -6.90 -10.57
C TYR A 11 -1.05 -6.62 -11.40
N ALA A 12 -0.08 -7.51 -11.26
CA ALA A 12 1.23 -7.30 -11.88
C ALA A 12 1.26 -7.66 -13.36
N ARG A 13 0.60 -8.77 -13.71
CA ARG A 13 0.56 -9.26 -15.09
C ARG A 13 -0.73 -10.04 -15.29
N ARG A 14 -0.89 -10.61 -16.46
CA ARG A 14 -2.07 -11.42 -16.80
C ARG A 14 -2.49 -12.35 -15.68
N ASN A 15 -3.59 -12.05 -15.03
CA ASN A 15 -4.17 -12.86 -13.96
C ASN A 15 -3.19 -13.17 -12.82
N TYR A 16 -2.16 -12.35 -12.66
CA TYR A 16 -1.18 -12.55 -11.60
C TYR A 16 -1.25 -11.40 -10.60
N TRP A 17 -1.61 -11.73 -9.38
CA TRP A 17 -1.64 -10.78 -8.29
C TRP A 17 -0.39 -10.96 -7.45
N GLN A 18 0.34 -9.87 -7.25
CA GLN A 18 1.53 -9.88 -6.43
C GLN A 18 1.24 -9.15 -5.12
N THR A 19 1.66 -9.75 -4.01
CA THR A 19 1.49 -9.13 -2.70
C THR A 19 2.61 -8.12 -2.46
N PHE A 20 2.30 -7.13 -1.63
CA PHE A 20 3.30 -6.13 -1.25
C PHE A 20 3.12 -5.75 0.21
N THR A 21 4.21 -5.26 0.80
CA THR A 21 4.21 -4.70 2.15
C THR A 21 5.02 -3.42 2.12
N LYS A 22 4.43 -2.33 2.57
CA LYS A 22 5.10 -1.03 2.64
C LYS A 22 4.90 -0.45 4.03
N THR A 23 5.92 0.23 4.52
CA THR A 23 5.83 0.95 5.79
C THR A 23 6.07 2.43 5.52
N HIS A 24 5.24 3.28 6.06
CA HIS A 24 5.31 4.70 5.81
C HIS A 24 4.80 5.49 7.00
N GLU A 25 5.42 6.62 7.29
CA GLU A 25 4.94 7.54 8.30
C GLU A 25 3.78 8.36 7.74
N ALA A 26 2.72 8.43 8.49
CA ALA A 26 1.54 9.17 8.10
C ALA A 26 0.78 9.65 9.32
N GLU A 27 -0.09 10.61 9.13
CA GLU A 27 -0.91 11.13 10.21
C GLU A 27 -2.07 10.20 10.54
N SER A 28 -2.52 9.42 9.56
CA SER A 28 -3.62 8.50 9.74
C SER A 28 -3.51 7.33 8.77
N ALA A 29 -4.32 6.31 9.02
CA ALA A 29 -4.37 5.13 8.16
C ALA A 29 -4.78 5.48 6.73
N GLU A 30 -5.69 6.45 6.58
CA GLU A 30 -6.13 6.88 5.25
C GLU A 30 -4.99 7.49 4.45
N VAL A 31 -4.17 8.30 5.08
CA VAL A 31 -3.02 8.92 4.43
C VAL A 31 -2.02 7.84 4.01
N ALA A 32 -1.75 6.88 4.89
CA ALA A 32 -0.84 5.78 4.59
C ALA A 32 -1.35 4.96 3.41
N ARG A 33 -2.64 4.68 3.39
CA ARG A 33 -3.28 3.93 2.32
C ARG A 33 -3.15 4.65 0.98
N GLU A 34 -3.45 5.95 0.96
CA GLU A 34 -3.34 6.76 -0.26
C GLU A 34 -1.90 6.81 -0.76
N TRP A 35 -0.96 6.95 0.15
CA TRP A 35 0.45 6.93 -0.20
C TRP A 35 0.83 5.60 -0.85
N ALA A 36 0.39 4.49 -0.27
CA ALA A 36 0.71 3.17 -0.80
C ALA A 36 0.12 2.97 -2.20
N LEU A 37 -1.12 3.41 -2.41
CA LEU A 37 -1.75 3.33 -3.72
C LEU A 37 -0.98 4.12 -4.76
N SER A 38 -0.55 5.33 -4.40
CA SER A 38 0.23 6.18 -5.28
C SER A 38 1.59 5.58 -5.60
N GLU A 39 2.25 5.04 -4.58
CA GLU A 39 3.57 4.42 -4.72
C GLU A 39 3.53 3.22 -5.65
N ILE A 40 2.59 2.32 -5.42
CA ILE A 40 2.45 1.13 -6.26
C ILE A 40 2.06 1.51 -7.69
N GLY A 41 1.13 2.45 -7.83
CA GLY A 41 0.72 2.91 -9.15
C GLY A 41 1.87 3.51 -9.94
N GLY A 42 2.71 4.31 -9.27
CA GLY A 42 3.87 4.93 -9.92
C GLY A 42 4.97 3.94 -10.26
N CYS A 43 5.30 3.06 -9.33
CA CYS A 43 6.41 2.11 -9.51
C CYS A 43 6.10 0.99 -10.49
N HIS A 44 4.88 0.52 -10.52
CA HIS A 44 4.51 -0.65 -11.29
C HIS A 44 3.59 -0.36 -12.47
N HIS A 45 3.27 0.91 -12.70
CA HIS A 45 2.40 1.33 -13.80
C HIS A 45 1.04 0.63 -13.78
N VAL A 46 0.51 0.41 -12.59
CA VAL A 46 -0.82 -0.18 -12.43
C VAL A 46 -1.83 0.89 -12.05
N LYS A 47 -3.06 0.67 -12.46
CA LYS A 47 -4.14 1.59 -12.12
C LYS A 47 -4.60 1.36 -10.68
N ARG A 48 -5.20 2.38 -10.08
CA ARG A 48 -5.72 2.25 -8.71
C ARG A 48 -6.69 1.08 -8.57
N SER A 49 -7.49 0.84 -9.60
CA SER A 49 -8.43 -0.29 -9.60
C SER A 49 -7.74 -1.65 -9.59
N GLN A 50 -6.45 -1.67 -9.92
CA GLN A 50 -5.66 -2.89 -9.94
C GLN A 50 -4.84 -3.10 -8.67
N VAL A 51 -5.07 -2.28 -7.68
CA VAL A 51 -4.39 -2.37 -6.39
C VAL A 51 -5.44 -2.60 -5.31
N ARG A 52 -5.21 -3.59 -4.46
CA ARG A 52 -6.09 -3.88 -3.33
C ARG A 52 -5.31 -3.78 -2.04
N ILE A 53 -5.83 -2.98 -1.13
CA ILE A 53 -5.24 -2.87 0.21
C ILE A 53 -5.96 -3.88 1.11
N SER A 54 -5.20 -4.80 1.66
CA SER A 54 -5.74 -5.80 2.60
C SER A 54 -5.79 -5.27 4.01
N THR A 55 -4.68 -4.72 4.46
CA THR A 55 -4.54 -4.32 5.86
C THR A 55 -3.67 -3.08 5.96
N VAL A 56 -4.09 -2.17 6.82
CA VAL A 56 -3.27 -1.04 7.22
C VAL A 56 -3.15 -1.11 8.74
N THR A 57 -1.94 -1.32 9.23
CA THR A 57 -1.69 -1.53 10.65
C THR A 57 -0.77 -0.44 11.17
N GLU A 58 -1.12 0.12 12.33
CA GLU A 58 -0.26 1.07 13.01
C GLU A 58 0.90 0.33 13.64
N VAL A 59 2.11 0.77 13.33
CA VAL A 59 3.32 0.18 13.89
C VAL A 59 3.76 1.04 15.07
N PRO A 60 3.85 0.46 16.28
CA PRO A 60 4.30 1.23 17.43
C PRO A 60 5.69 1.80 17.20
N ALA A 61 5.89 3.03 17.63
CA ALA A 61 7.21 3.61 17.62
C ALA A 61 8.12 2.85 18.59
N ALA A 62 9.22 2.39 18.07
CA ALA A 62 10.18 1.66 18.89
C ALA A 62 10.94 2.61 19.80
#